data_31a9413ddaa18c4b2719a79e7a501948
#
_entry.id   31a9413ddaa18c4b2719a79e7a501948
#
_cell.length_a   1.000
_cell.length_b   1.000
_cell.length_c   1.000
_cell.angle_alpha   90.00
_cell.angle_beta   90.00
_cell.angle_gamma   90.00
#
_symmetry.space_group_name_H-M   'P 1'
#
loop_
_entity.id
_entity.type
_entity.pdbx_description
1 polymer ?
#
loop_
_entity_poly.entity_id
_entity_poly.type
_entity_poly.pdbx_seq_one_letter_code
_entity_poly.pdbx_strand_id
1 'polypeptide(L)'
;GNERIDIIIYDDSPAQMVINSLAPAKVESIVMDEDSRSMELAVNEENLALAIGARGQNIRLASRLVGWELNIISSNEAEAKERVVEAEFQAKLMESLTLNEQEAESLIRGGFLTFDDIAYADDEKLLSALEITSERAEEIKAAAADAALMEAMGEITLEESNLESLTELGFTEVELDTLTSKAIKSMDDIAELAVDELQEIIEIDEKKAADIIMK
;
A
#
# COMPACT_ATOMS: atom_id res chain seq x y z
N GLY A 1 -36.57 -19.77 8.90
CA GLY A 1 -35.21 -19.38 8.74
C GLY A 1 -34.96 -18.11 9.55
N ASN A 2 -33.89 -18.10 10.30
CA ASN A 2 -33.52 -16.94 11.15
C ASN A 2 -32.36 -16.24 10.48
N GLU A 3 -32.57 -15.78 9.23
CA GLU A 3 -31.59 -15.01 8.48
C GLU A 3 -31.72 -13.55 8.84
N ARG A 4 -30.60 -12.92 9.18
CA ARG A 4 -30.50 -11.49 9.40
C ARG A 4 -30.22 -10.80 8.09
N ILE A 5 -31.00 -9.78 7.77
CA ILE A 5 -30.86 -8.97 6.56
C ILE A 5 -30.43 -7.57 7.01
N ASP A 6 -29.27 -7.14 6.56
CA ASP A 6 -28.79 -5.78 6.77
C ASP A 6 -28.93 -5.01 5.44
N ILE A 7 -29.48 -3.79 5.50
CA ILE A 7 -29.66 -2.90 4.33
C ILE A 7 -28.57 -1.85 4.35
N ILE A 8 -27.76 -1.80 3.28
CA ILE A 8 -26.66 -0.86 3.14
C ILE A 8 -27.01 0.17 2.09
N ILE A 9 -26.78 1.45 2.40
CA ILE A 9 -26.99 2.54 1.46
C ILE A 9 -25.91 2.47 0.41
N TYR A 10 -26.31 2.40 -0.87
CA TYR A 10 -25.39 2.40 -2.00
C TYR A 10 -24.71 3.77 -2.16
N ASP A 11 -23.44 3.74 -2.50
CA ASP A 11 -22.65 4.90 -2.90
C ASP A 11 -21.71 4.50 -4.04
N ASP A 12 -21.41 5.42 -4.94
CA ASP A 12 -20.50 5.18 -6.08
C ASP A 12 -19.04 5.11 -5.63
N SER A 13 -18.70 5.69 -4.48
CA SER A 13 -17.36 5.61 -3.89
C SER A 13 -17.19 4.29 -3.16
N PRO A 14 -16.19 3.46 -3.54
CA PRO A 14 -15.88 2.21 -2.84
C PRO A 14 -15.58 2.42 -1.35
N ALA A 15 -14.83 3.47 -1.01
CA ALA A 15 -14.53 3.81 0.38
C ALA A 15 -15.80 4.12 1.18
N GLN A 16 -16.73 4.90 0.61
CA GLN A 16 -18.00 5.20 1.28
C GLN A 16 -18.88 3.96 1.42
N MET A 17 -18.88 3.07 0.42
CA MET A 17 -19.57 1.79 0.49
C MET A 17 -19.03 0.90 1.62
N VAL A 18 -17.70 0.89 1.82
CA VAL A 18 -17.08 0.18 2.95
C VAL A 18 -17.53 0.76 4.27
N ILE A 19 -17.49 2.09 4.45
CA ILE A 19 -17.96 2.78 5.66
C ILE A 19 -19.42 2.40 5.95
N ASN A 20 -20.29 2.46 4.93
CA ASN A 20 -21.70 2.13 5.08
C ASN A 20 -21.92 0.65 5.45
N SER A 21 -21.08 -0.25 4.92
CA SER A 21 -21.21 -1.71 5.14
C SER A 21 -20.73 -2.14 6.54
N LEU A 22 -19.79 -1.40 7.13
CA LEU A 22 -19.25 -1.69 8.46
C LEU A 22 -20.03 -1.01 9.58
N ALA A 23 -21.01 -0.16 9.26
CA ALA A 23 -21.84 0.48 10.28
C ALA A 23 -22.49 -0.58 11.21
N PRO A 24 -22.56 -0.35 12.53
CA PRO A 24 -22.29 0.90 13.25
C PRO A 24 -20.83 1.10 13.69
N ALA A 25 -19.87 0.24 13.27
CA ALA A 25 -18.47 0.47 13.53
C ALA A 25 -18.01 1.75 12.80
N LYS A 26 -17.24 2.58 13.50
CA LYS A 26 -16.70 3.81 12.94
C LYS A 26 -15.32 3.56 12.37
N VAL A 27 -15.16 3.82 11.08
CA VAL A 27 -13.86 3.84 10.39
C VAL A 27 -13.27 5.25 10.57
N GLU A 28 -12.02 5.34 10.99
CA GLU A 28 -11.32 6.61 11.23
C GLU A 28 -10.52 7.03 10.01
N SER A 29 -9.83 6.07 9.37
CA SER A 29 -9.12 6.33 8.11
C SER A 29 -9.18 5.12 7.20
N ILE A 30 -9.00 5.37 5.90
CA ILE A 30 -8.95 4.36 4.85
C ILE A 30 -7.75 4.68 3.96
N VAL A 31 -6.86 3.72 3.82
CA VAL A 31 -5.80 3.74 2.81
C VAL A 31 -6.23 2.80 1.69
N MET A 32 -6.27 3.31 0.46
CA MET A 32 -6.70 2.56 -0.72
C MET A 32 -5.51 2.28 -1.63
N ASP A 33 -5.35 1.04 -2.01
CA ASP A 33 -4.46 0.64 -3.09
C ASP A 33 -5.32 0.20 -4.29
N GLU A 34 -5.31 1.00 -5.34
CA GLU A 34 -6.11 0.76 -6.54
C GLU A 34 -5.52 -0.38 -7.40
N ASP A 35 -4.21 -0.57 -7.37
CA ASP A 35 -3.51 -1.58 -8.15
C ASP A 35 -3.83 -3.00 -7.66
N SER A 36 -3.73 -3.22 -6.37
CA SER A 36 -4.11 -4.48 -5.73
C SER A 36 -5.61 -4.60 -5.43
N ARG A 37 -6.39 -3.52 -5.58
CA ARG A 37 -7.78 -3.40 -5.13
C ARG A 37 -7.96 -3.74 -3.66
N SER A 38 -7.06 -3.29 -2.84
CA SER A 38 -7.10 -3.49 -1.39
C SER A 38 -7.35 -2.19 -0.63
N MET A 39 -7.93 -2.31 0.55
CA MET A 39 -8.13 -1.20 1.47
C MET A 39 -7.71 -1.60 2.88
N GLU A 40 -6.87 -0.80 3.49
CA GLU A 40 -6.58 -0.88 4.91
C GLU A 40 -7.43 0.13 5.68
N LEU A 41 -8.17 -0.36 6.67
CA LEU A 41 -9.16 0.42 7.40
C LEU A 41 -8.70 0.55 8.85
N ALA A 42 -8.40 1.76 9.30
CA ALA A 42 -8.13 2.02 10.70
C ALA A 42 -9.44 2.26 11.46
N VAL A 43 -9.64 1.52 12.52
CA VAL A 43 -10.77 1.66 13.40
C VAL A 43 -10.31 1.79 14.86
N ASN A 44 -11.05 2.52 15.67
CA ASN A 44 -10.79 2.57 17.11
C ASN A 44 -10.88 1.15 17.71
N GLU A 45 -10.04 0.85 18.70
CA GLU A 45 -10.00 -0.48 19.36
C GLU A 45 -11.37 -0.97 19.85
N GLU A 46 -12.21 -0.05 20.33
CA GLU A 46 -13.58 -0.37 20.77
C GLU A 46 -14.47 -0.87 19.62
N ASN A 47 -14.21 -0.45 18.40
CA ASN A 47 -14.96 -0.79 17.19
C ASN A 47 -14.36 -1.99 16.44
N LEU A 48 -13.12 -2.39 16.74
CA LEU A 48 -12.39 -3.41 15.99
C LEU A 48 -13.16 -4.74 15.92
N ALA A 49 -13.60 -5.24 17.07
CA ALA A 49 -14.37 -6.48 17.14
C ALA A 49 -15.71 -6.39 16.40
N LEU A 50 -16.32 -5.20 16.38
CA LEU A 50 -17.59 -4.95 15.71
C LEU A 50 -17.40 -4.89 14.18
N ALA A 51 -16.35 -4.23 13.72
CA ALA A 51 -16.00 -4.11 12.31
C ALA A 51 -15.65 -5.47 11.69
N ILE A 52 -14.84 -6.28 12.39
CA ILE A 52 -14.46 -7.63 11.96
C ILE A 52 -15.67 -8.56 12.01
N GLY A 53 -16.47 -8.46 13.06
CA GLY A 53 -17.61 -9.33 13.30
C GLY A 53 -17.22 -10.74 13.76
N ALA A 54 -18.22 -11.56 14.07
CA ALA A 54 -18.00 -12.93 14.52
C ALA A 54 -17.29 -13.76 13.42
N ARG A 55 -16.09 -14.24 13.71
CA ARG A 55 -15.24 -15.03 12.77
C ARG A 55 -14.94 -14.30 11.47
N GLY A 56 -14.80 -12.98 11.49
CA GLY A 56 -14.54 -12.18 10.31
C GLY A 56 -15.71 -12.07 9.33
N GLN A 57 -16.94 -12.32 9.79
CA GLN A 57 -18.11 -12.37 8.90
C GLN A 57 -18.45 -10.99 8.32
N ASN A 58 -18.38 -9.92 9.11
CA ASN A 58 -18.72 -8.59 8.65
C ASN A 58 -17.74 -8.10 7.57
N ILE A 59 -16.43 -8.19 7.86
CA ILE A 59 -15.41 -7.77 6.90
C ILE A 59 -15.49 -8.57 5.61
N ARG A 60 -15.71 -9.89 5.68
CA ARG A 60 -15.85 -10.74 4.49
C ARG A 60 -17.07 -10.39 3.65
N LEU A 61 -18.19 -10.05 4.28
CA LEU A 61 -19.40 -9.62 3.57
C LEU A 61 -19.21 -8.24 2.94
N ALA A 62 -18.56 -7.30 3.66
CA ALA A 62 -18.22 -5.99 3.14
C ALA A 62 -17.28 -6.09 1.92
N SER A 63 -16.21 -6.89 2.02
CA SER A 63 -15.27 -7.15 0.94
C SER A 63 -15.98 -7.68 -0.32
N ARG A 64 -16.85 -8.67 -0.17
CA ARG A 64 -17.65 -9.21 -1.29
C ARG A 64 -18.61 -8.20 -1.89
N LEU A 65 -19.19 -7.33 -1.07
CA LEU A 65 -20.15 -6.31 -1.52
C LEU A 65 -19.46 -5.25 -2.38
N VAL A 66 -18.27 -4.82 -1.94
CA VAL A 66 -17.52 -3.72 -2.59
C VAL A 66 -16.62 -4.24 -3.71
N GLY A 67 -16.22 -5.52 -3.66
CA GLY A 67 -15.30 -6.14 -4.62
C GLY A 67 -13.84 -5.71 -4.40
N TRP A 68 -13.49 -5.35 -3.15
CA TRP A 68 -12.16 -4.98 -2.71
C TRP A 68 -11.72 -5.87 -1.56
N GLU A 69 -10.45 -6.17 -1.46
CA GLU A 69 -9.87 -6.81 -0.30
C GLU A 69 -9.80 -5.80 0.85
N LEU A 70 -10.32 -6.20 2.01
CA LEU A 70 -10.40 -5.31 3.17
C LEU A 70 -9.55 -5.86 4.31
N ASN A 71 -8.62 -5.04 4.79
CA ASN A 71 -7.85 -5.29 6.01
C ASN A 71 -8.24 -4.28 7.09
N ILE A 72 -8.53 -4.76 8.30
CA ILE A 72 -8.90 -3.89 9.42
C ILE A 72 -7.80 -3.93 10.47
N ILE A 73 -7.30 -2.76 10.82
CA ILE A 73 -6.31 -2.57 11.87
C ILE A 73 -6.84 -1.60 12.93
N SER A 74 -6.23 -1.61 14.11
CA SER A 74 -6.53 -0.59 15.11
C SER A 74 -5.91 0.76 14.74
N SER A 75 -6.52 1.87 15.19
CA SER A 75 -5.95 3.21 15.00
C SER A 75 -4.54 3.33 15.59
N ASN A 76 -4.28 2.67 16.73
CA ASN A 76 -2.94 2.64 17.32
C ASN A 76 -1.91 1.93 16.42
N GLU A 77 -2.33 0.87 15.75
CA GLU A 77 -1.49 0.13 14.79
C GLU A 77 -1.24 0.95 13.52
N ALA A 78 -2.28 1.65 13.02
CA ALA A 78 -2.15 2.58 11.89
C ALA A 78 -1.16 3.71 12.21
N GLU A 79 -1.30 4.37 13.36
CA GLU A 79 -0.37 5.40 13.82
C GLU A 79 1.07 4.86 14.00
N ALA A 80 1.22 3.62 14.48
CA ALA A 80 2.54 3.01 14.61
C ALA A 80 3.19 2.76 13.25
N LYS A 81 2.43 2.28 12.26
CA LYS A 81 2.91 2.12 10.88
C LYS A 81 3.30 3.47 10.25
N GLU A 82 2.45 4.48 10.41
CA GLU A 82 2.72 5.83 9.90
C GLU A 82 4.03 6.38 10.46
N ARG A 83 4.27 6.26 11.76
CA ARG A 83 5.53 6.68 12.40
C ARG A 83 6.76 5.94 11.86
N VAL A 84 6.63 4.66 11.53
CA VAL A 84 7.73 3.90 10.94
C VAL A 84 8.04 4.43 9.54
N VAL A 85 7.02 4.63 8.71
CA VAL A 85 7.17 5.17 7.35
C VAL A 85 7.77 6.59 7.39
N GLU A 86 7.28 7.45 8.29
CA GLU A 86 7.84 8.80 8.48
C GLU A 86 9.31 8.76 8.90
N ALA A 87 9.67 7.88 9.85
CA ALA A 87 11.06 7.75 10.31
C ALA A 87 11.98 7.22 9.20
N GLU A 88 11.55 6.27 8.41
CA GLU A 88 12.29 5.76 7.25
C GLU A 88 12.48 6.85 6.19
N PHE A 89 11.43 7.60 5.89
CA PHE A 89 11.52 8.71 4.94
C PHE A 89 12.41 9.83 5.47
N GLN A 90 12.33 10.15 6.77
CA GLN A 90 13.24 11.11 7.42
C GLN A 90 14.70 10.70 7.25
N ALA A 91 15.01 9.43 7.45
CA ALA A 91 16.37 8.91 7.25
C ALA A 91 16.82 9.06 5.79
N LYS A 92 15.95 8.72 4.83
CA LYS A 92 16.21 8.91 3.40
C LYS A 92 16.45 10.39 3.04
N LEU A 93 15.65 11.32 3.59
CA LEU A 93 15.85 12.77 3.39
C LEU A 93 17.21 13.23 3.88
N MET A 94 17.60 12.80 5.09
CA MET A 94 18.89 13.17 5.67
C MET A 94 20.07 12.67 4.83
N GLU A 95 19.98 11.45 4.33
CA GLU A 95 21.03 10.83 3.50
C GLU A 95 21.11 11.44 2.11
N SER A 96 19.97 11.49 1.39
CA SER A 96 19.93 11.89 -0.02
C SER A 96 20.08 13.40 -0.23
N LEU A 97 19.49 14.21 0.66
CA LEU A 97 19.48 15.66 0.52
C LEU A 97 20.52 16.37 1.42
N THR A 98 21.30 15.59 2.18
CA THR A 98 22.28 16.11 3.14
C THR A 98 21.64 17.12 4.11
N LEU A 99 20.47 16.74 4.66
CA LEU A 99 19.72 17.54 5.63
C LEU A 99 20.04 17.09 7.06
N ASN A 100 19.91 18.02 8.00
CA ASN A 100 19.91 17.67 9.42
C ASN A 100 18.52 17.16 9.87
N GLU A 101 18.46 16.59 11.07
CA GLU A 101 17.21 16.01 11.62
C GLU A 101 16.06 17.03 11.69
N GLN A 102 16.36 18.27 12.09
CA GLN A 102 15.35 19.33 12.21
C GLN A 102 14.80 19.77 10.85
N GLU A 103 15.66 19.85 9.83
CA GLU A 103 15.27 20.19 8.46
C GLU A 103 14.38 19.08 7.87
N ALA A 104 14.78 17.81 8.03
CA ALA A 104 14.00 16.68 7.57
C ALA A 104 12.61 16.61 8.25
N GLU A 105 12.56 16.79 9.60
CA GLU A 105 11.31 16.87 10.34
C GLU A 105 10.43 18.04 9.87
N SER A 106 11.02 19.19 9.59
CA SER A 106 10.30 20.38 9.11
C SER A 106 9.68 20.15 7.73
N LEU A 107 10.35 19.41 6.83
CA LEU A 107 9.79 19.03 5.55
C LEU A 107 8.59 18.10 5.70
N ILE A 108 8.73 17.03 6.49
CA ILE A 108 7.63 16.09 6.74
C ILE A 108 6.43 16.82 7.35
N ARG A 109 6.65 17.67 8.34
CA ARG A 109 5.60 18.50 8.97
C ARG A 109 5.00 19.52 8.00
N GLY A 110 5.79 19.98 7.00
CA GLY A 110 5.35 20.83 5.89
C GLY A 110 4.51 20.11 4.85
N GLY A 111 4.31 18.78 5.00
CA GLY A 111 3.52 17.94 4.11
C GLY A 111 4.29 17.46 2.87
N PHE A 112 5.62 17.40 2.95
CA PHE A 112 6.46 16.78 1.93
C PHE A 112 6.70 15.32 2.33
N LEU A 113 6.02 14.40 1.67
CA LEU A 113 6.02 12.97 2.00
C LEU A 113 6.76 12.11 0.95
N THR A 114 7.18 12.72 -0.15
CA THR A 114 7.94 12.09 -1.23
C THR A 114 9.05 13.01 -1.72
N PHE A 115 10.05 12.44 -2.40
CA PHE A 115 11.08 13.25 -3.07
C PHE A 115 10.48 14.12 -4.18
N ASP A 116 9.44 13.64 -4.86
CA ASP A 116 8.73 14.41 -5.89
C ASP A 116 8.03 15.64 -5.31
N ASP A 117 7.43 15.53 -4.12
CA ASP A 117 6.82 16.67 -3.43
C ASP A 117 7.83 17.81 -3.22
N ILE A 118 9.08 17.46 -2.91
CA ILE A 118 10.17 18.43 -2.71
C ILE A 118 10.70 18.96 -4.04
N ALA A 119 10.94 18.07 -5.02
CA ALA A 119 11.48 18.41 -6.32
C ALA A 119 10.59 19.41 -7.10
N TYR A 120 9.28 19.22 -6.99
CA TYR A 120 8.28 20.06 -7.68
C TYR A 120 7.58 21.07 -6.78
N ALA A 121 8.09 21.27 -5.55
CA ALA A 121 7.54 22.24 -4.60
C ALA A 121 7.60 23.68 -5.13
N ASP A 122 6.62 24.48 -4.73
CA ASP A 122 6.73 25.94 -4.86
C ASP A 122 7.85 26.45 -3.95
N ASP A 123 8.67 27.37 -4.47
CA ASP A 123 9.83 27.92 -3.76
C ASP A 123 9.40 28.56 -2.43
N GLU A 124 8.29 29.33 -2.40
CA GLU A 124 7.78 29.95 -1.20
C GLU A 124 7.42 28.92 -0.11
N LYS A 125 6.86 27.78 -0.50
CA LYS A 125 6.50 26.70 0.43
C LYS A 125 7.74 26.06 1.03
N LEU A 126 8.76 25.79 0.21
CA LEU A 126 10.02 25.19 0.66
C LEU A 126 10.83 26.14 1.54
N LEU A 127 10.94 27.42 1.13
CA LEU A 127 11.61 28.45 1.90
C LEU A 127 10.98 28.68 3.28
N SER A 128 9.64 28.63 3.35
CA SER A 128 8.92 28.79 4.62
C SER A 128 9.06 27.56 5.54
N ALA A 129 9.22 26.36 4.97
CA ALA A 129 9.38 25.13 5.74
C ALA A 129 10.77 25.00 6.37
N LEU A 130 11.82 25.44 5.67
CA LEU A 130 13.21 25.23 6.06
C LEU A 130 13.94 26.48 6.55
N GLU A 131 13.37 27.68 6.39
CA GLU A 131 14.03 28.95 6.71
C GLU A 131 15.41 29.12 6.02
N ILE A 132 15.54 28.67 4.78
CA ILE A 132 16.77 28.65 3.98
C ILE A 132 16.79 29.74 2.91
N THR A 133 17.96 29.90 2.25
CA THR A 133 18.09 30.79 1.07
C THR A 133 17.53 30.14 -0.18
N SER A 134 17.18 30.98 -1.18
CA SER A 134 16.70 30.48 -2.48
C SER A 134 17.71 29.59 -3.19
N GLU A 135 19.01 29.89 -3.09
CA GLU A 135 20.08 29.06 -3.66
C GLU A 135 20.08 27.65 -3.04
N ARG A 136 19.93 27.56 -1.70
CA ARG A 136 19.86 26.28 -1.01
C ARG A 136 18.59 25.52 -1.34
N ALA A 137 17.48 26.20 -1.55
CA ALA A 137 16.22 25.57 -1.98
C ALA A 137 16.35 24.93 -3.37
N GLU A 138 17.02 25.60 -4.32
CA GLU A 138 17.29 25.03 -5.64
C GLU A 138 18.20 23.79 -5.56
N GLU A 139 19.23 23.80 -4.71
CA GLU A 139 20.09 22.64 -4.49
C GLU A 139 19.29 21.45 -3.94
N ILE A 140 18.43 21.68 -2.94
CA ILE A 140 17.60 20.64 -2.34
C ILE A 140 16.61 20.07 -3.36
N LYS A 141 15.97 20.93 -4.17
CA LYS A 141 15.05 20.49 -5.23
C LYS A 141 15.76 19.64 -6.29
N ALA A 142 16.95 20.03 -6.70
CA ALA A 142 17.75 19.25 -7.65
C ALA A 142 18.16 17.88 -7.06
N ALA A 143 18.63 17.86 -5.82
CA ALA A 143 18.96 16.61 -5.14
C ALA A 143 17.74 15.71 -4.92
N ALA A 144 16.58 16.30 -4.63
CA ALA A 144 15.31 15.56 -4.50
C ALA A 144 14.87 14.95 -5.85
N ALA A 145 15.03 15.69 -6.97
CA ALA A 145 14.74 15.15 -8.29
C ALA A 145 15.66 13.97 -8.66
N ASP A 146 16.95 14.05 -8.32
CA ASP A 146 17.90 12.96 -8.53
C ASP A 146 17.55 11.75 -7.64
N ALA A 147 17.14 11.97 -6.39
CA ALA A 147 16.73 10.92 -5.46
C ALA A 147 15.43 10.23 -5.93
N ALA A 148 14.43 10.99 -6.37
CA ALA A 148 13.20 10.46 -6.96
C ALA A 148 13.47 9.59 -8.19
N LEU A 149 14.37 10.05 -9.06
CA LEU A 149 14.77 9.27 -10.23
C LEU A 149 15.46 7.96 -9.85
N MET A 150 16.34 7.99 -8.84
CA MET A 150 17.03 6.78 -8.35
C MET A 150 16.03 5.79 -7.71
N GLU A 151 15.05 6.29 -6.96
CA GLU A 151 14.01 5.47 -6.35
C GLU A 151 13.16 4.79 -7.45
N ALA A 152 12.69 5.54 -8.44
CA ALA A 152 11.95 5.00 -9.58
C ALA A 152 12.77 3.99 -10.40
N MET A 153 14.06 4.24 -10.62
CA MET A 153 14.94 3.27 -11.30
C MET A 153 15.15 2.00 -10.47
N GLY A 154 15.24 2.14 -9.14
CA GLY A 154 15.35 1.02 -8.22
C GLY A 154 14.10 0.14 -8.26
N GLU A 155 12.91 0.72 -8.29
CA GLU A 155 11.64 0.00 -8.43
C GLU A 155 11.56 -0.78 -9.74
N ILE A 156 11.91 -0.14 -10.88
CA ILE A 156 11.92 -0.80 -12.20
C ILE A 156 12.89 -2.00 -12.18
N THR A 157 14.08 -1.83 -11.62
CA THR A 157 15.08 -2.91 -11.56
C THR A 157 14.61 -4.06 -10.67
N LEU A 158 13.89 -3.78 -9.58
CA LEU A 158 13.32 -4.80 -8.71
C LEU A 158 12.18 -5.54 -9.41
N GLU A 159 11.31 -4.85 -10.13
CA GLU A 159 10.24 -5.47 -10.91
C GLU A 159 10.79 -6.38 -12.02
N GLU A 160 11.81 -5.94 -12.74
CA GLU A 160 12.50 -6.75 -13.76
C GLU A 160 13.15 -8.00 -13.14
N SER A 161 13.84 -7.86 -12.01
CA SER A 161 14.47 -8.98 -11.29
C SER A 161 13.46 -9.99 -10.77
N ASN A 162 12.32 -9.50 -10.24
CA ASN A 162 11.24 -10.37 -9.79
C ASN A 162 10.61 -11.14 -10.96
N LEU A 163 10.39 -10.49 -12.10
CA LEU A 163 9.83 -11.12 -13.29
C LEU A 163 10.79 -12.18 -13.87
N GLU A 164 12.11 -11.93 -13.87
CA GLU A 164 13.12 -12.91 -14.23
C GLU A 164 13.07 -14.13 -13.31
N SER A 165 12.96 -13.92 -12.00
CA SER A 165 12.87 -15.00 -11.01
C SER A 165 11.62 -15.87 -11.22
N LEU A 166 10.48 -15.26 -11.54
CA LEU A 166 9.25 -15.99 -11.88
C LEU A 166 9.39 -16.78 -13.20
N THR A 167 10.08 -16.22 -14.18
CA THR A 167 10.37 -16.90 -15.45
C THR A 167 11.24 -18.14 -15.23
N GLU A 168 12.21 -18.09 -14.32
CA GLU A 168 13.07 -19.24 -13.95
C GLU A 168 12.30 -20.38 -13.28
N LEU A 169 11.15 -20.09 -12.64
CA LEU A 169 10.24 -21.12 -12.11
C LEU A 169 9.48 -21.88 -13.19
N GLY A 170 9.57 -21.43 -14.44
CA GLY A 170 8.98 -22.10 -15.59
C GLY A 170 7.53 -21.69 -15.86
N PHE A 171 7.15 -20.47 -15.47
CA PHE A 171 5.90 -19.85 -15.92
C PHE A 171 6.03 -19.41 -17.38
N THR A 172 4.95 -19.57 -18.13
CA THR A 172 4.84 -19.05 -19.50
C THR A 172 4.49 -17.56 -19.45
N GLU A 173 4.74 -16.84 -20.55
CA GLU A 173 4.44 -15.42 -20.69
C GLU A 173 2.96 -15.10 -20.38
N VAL A 174 2.04 -15.98 -20.79
CA VAL A 174 0.60 -15.84 -20.52
C VAL A 174 0.27 -16.04 -19.02
N GLU A 175 0.95 -17.00 -18.37
CA GLU A 175 0.79 -17.22 -16.92
C GLU A 175 1.34 -16.04 -16.13
N LEU A 176 2.47 -15.45 -16.53
CA LEU A 176 3.04 -14.24 -15.93
C LEU A 176 2.14 -13.03 -16.08
N ASP A 177 1.56 -12.81 -17.25
CA ASP A 177 0.58 -11.73 -17.47
C ASP A 177 -0.65 -11.90 -16.56
N THR A 178 -1.10 -13.15 -16.39
CA THR A 178 -2.23 -13.45 -15.52
C THR A 178 -1.91 -13.19 -14.05
N LEU A 179 -0.74 -13.62 -13.58
CA LEU A 179 -0.26 -13.39 -12.22
C LEU A 179 -0.10 -11.89 -11.95
N THR A 180 0.55 -11.16 -12.86
CA THR A 180 0.74 -9.71 -12.75
C THR A 180 -0.59 -8.95 -12.71
N SER A 181 -1.58 -9.38 -13.50
CA SER A 181 -2.94 -8.80 -13.47
C SER A 181 -3.68 -8.99 -12.14
N LYS A 182 -3.20 -9.93 -11.32
CA LYS A 182 -3.69 -10.24 -9.96
C LYS A 182 -2.81 -9.65 -8.86
N ALA A 183 -1.90 -8.74 -9.23
CA ALA A 183 -0.90 -8.13 -8.34
C ALA A 183 0.12 -9.13 -7.73
N ILE A 184 0.28 -10.31 -8.32
CA ILE A 184 1.28 -11.31 -7.93
C ILE A 184 2.50 -11.07 -8.81
N LYS A 185 3.52 -10.40 -8.26
CA LYS A 185 4.69 -9.91 -9.01
C LYS A 185 6.01 -10.48 -8.52
N SER A 186 6.03 -11.20 -7.41
CA SER A 186 7.24 -11.71 -6.76
C SER A 186 7.11 -13.16 -6.32
N MET A 187 8.26 -13.76 -5.97
CA MET A 187 8.31 -15.08 -5.34
C MET A 187 7.60 -15.12 -4.00
N ASP A 188 7.72 -14.04 -3.22
CA ASP A 188 7.08 -13.93 -1.91
C ASP A 188 5.55 -13.92 -2.05
N ASP A 189 5.01 -13.19 -3.05
CA ASP A 189 3.57 -13.20 -3.33
C ASP A 189 3.06 -14.61 -3.64
N ILE A 190 3.84 -15.40 -4.40
CA ILE A 190 3.49 -16.79 -4.72
C ILE A 190 3.57 -17.70 -3.48
N ALA A 191 4.58 -17.49 -2.62
CA ALA A 191 4.76 -18.29 -1.42
C ALA A 191 3.65 -18.08 -0.38
N GLU A 192 2.95 -16.95 -0.43
CA GLU A 192 1.80 -16.64 0.41
C GLU A 192 0.50 -17.30 -0.07
N LEU A 193 0.46 -17.78 -1.34
CA LEU A 193 -0.72 -18.43 -1.91
C LEU A 193 -0.84 -19.90 -1.46
N ALA A 194 -2.07 -20.36 -1.31
CA ALA A 194 -2.34 -21.77 -1.23
C ALA A 194 -2.31 -22.43 -2.61
N VAL A 195 -2.04 -23.75 -2.66
CA VAL A 195 -1.94 -24.49 -3.93
C VAL A 195 -3.21 -24.38 -4.77
N ASP A 196 -4.36 -24.44 -4.15
CA ASP A 196 -5.69 -24.29 -4.77
C ASP A 196 -5.93 -22.86 -5.28
N GLU A 197 -5.46 -21.83 -4.56
CA GLU A 197 -5.55 -20.44 -5.00
C GLU A 197 -4.70 -20.19 -6.26
N LEU A 198 -3.47 -20.70 -6.30
CA LEU A 198 -2.62 -20.58 -7.47
C LEU A 198 -3.22 -21.30 -8.69
N GLN A 199 -3.88 -22.45 -8.48
CA GLN A 199 -4.58 -23.17 -9.55
C GLN A 199 -5.85 -22.44 -10.06
N GLU A 200 -6.52 -21.68 -9.22
CA GLU A 200 -7.66 -20.84 -9.63
C GLU A 200 -7.23 -19.64 -10.48
N ILE A 201 -6.01 -19.16 -10.27
CA ILE A 201 -5.46 -18.00 -10.97
C ILE A 201 -4.89 -18.40 -12.34
N ILE A 202 -4.14 -19.50 -12.39
CA ILE A 202 -3.51 -20.02 -13.60
C ILE A 202 -3.80 -21.51 -13.76
N GLU A 203 -4.03 -21.96 -15.01
CA GLU A 203 -4.36 -23.35 -15.31
C GLU A 203 -3.10 -24.24 -15.25
N ILE A 204 -2.65 -24.60 -14.04
CA ILE A 204 -1.53 -25.53 -13.81
C ILE A 204 -1.97 -26.75 -13.00
N ASP A 205 -1.22 -27.84 -13.12
CA ASP A 205 -1.50 -29.03 -12.32
C ASP A 205 -1.07 -28.87 -10.84
N GLU A 206 -1.74 -29.61 -9.93
CA GLU A 206 -1.52 -29.52 -8.49
C GLU A 206 -0.06 -29.78 -8.09
N LYS A 207 0.61 -30.66 -8.81
CA LYS A 207 2.01 -31.00 -8.53
C LYS A 207 2.94 -29.84 -8.89
N LYS A 208 2.71 -29.17 -10.04
CA LYS A 208 3.49 -28.00 -10.49
C LYS A 208 3.24 -26.84 -9.53
N ALA A 209 1.98 -26.60 -9.11
CA ALA A 209 1.65 -25.57 -8.14
C ALA A 209 2.35 -25.80 -6.79
N ALA A 210 2.30 -27.02 -6.26
CA ALA A 210 2.98 -27.37 -5.01
C ALA A 210 4.51 -27.25 -5.09
N ASP A 211 5.11 -27.70 -6.21
CA ASP A 211 6.56 -27.61 -6.44
C ASP A 211 7.05 -26.15 -6.53
N ILE A 212 6.21 -25.24 -7.03
CA ILE A 212 6.51 -23.81 -7.14
C ILE A 212 6.44 -23.13 -5.75
N ILE A 213 5.37 -23.36 -5.00
CA ILE A 213 5.17 -22.75 -3.68
C ILE A 213 6.21 -23.25 -2.65
N MET A 214 6.80 -24.43 -2.87
CA MET A 214 7.80 -25.01 -1.97
C MET A 214 9.25 -24.64 -2.32
N LYS A 215 9.49 -23.87 -3.38
CA LYS A 215 10.83 -23.41 -3.78
C LYS A 215 11.17 -22.06 -3.20
#